data_9a76c7c0fe9ea03754c969674954692d
#
_entry.id   9a76c7c0fe9ea03754c969674954692d
#
_cell.length_a   1.000
_cell.length_b   1.000
_cell.length_c   1.000
_cell.angle_alpha   90.00
_cell.angle_beta   90.00
_cell.angle_gamma   90.00
#
_symmetry.space_group_name_H-M   'P 1'
#
loop_
_entity.id
_entity.type
_entity.pdbx_description
1 polymer ?
#
loop_
_entity_poly.entity_id
_entity_poly.type
_entity_poly.pdbx_seq_one_letter_code
_entity_poly.pdbx_strand_id
1 'polypeptide(L)'
;MDDNAIIRLYWDRNEQAIRATSEKYGRYCKTIAKNILYSEEDAEECVNDTYLGAWNAMPSHWPEQLSTFLGKITRNLAFNRYRHDRAKKRGGGEITLVLDELADCVSDDNVEQSIDHQELIKAVGLFLRGLPAGKRNMFVRRYWYADPVSEIAKKYGILQGTVSKTLERTRKQLKLFLTERGFEL
;
A
#
# COMPACT_ATOMS: atom_id res chain seq x y z
N MET A 1 -7.89 8.27 -19.36
CA MET A 1 -8.51 9.39 -18.57
C MET A 1 -7.53 9.78 -17.47
N ASP A 2 -7.38 11.07 -17.15
CA ASP A 2 -6.54 11.50 -16.02
C ASP A 2 -7.23 11.27 -14.67
N ASP A 3 -6.45 11.32 -13.57
CA ASP A 3 -6.96 11.03 -12.22
C ASP A 3 -8.00 12.03 -11.74
N ASN A 4 -7.81 13.30 -12.05
CA ASN A 4 -8.75 14.35 -11.64
C ASN A 4 -10.11 14.18 -12.33
N ALA A 5 -10.12 13.78 -13.59
CA ALA A 5 -11.36 13.48 -14.32
C ALA A 5 -12.08 12.25 -13.69
N ILE A 6 -11.34 11.21 -13.33
CA ILE A 6 -11.92 10.04 -12.63
C ILE A 6 -12.49 10.44 -11.27
N ILE A 7 -11.75 11.22 -10.48
CA ILE A 7 -12.22 11.70 -9.16
C ILE A 7 -13.49 12.53 -9.31
N ARG A 8 -13.58 13.42 -10.31
CA ARG A 8 -14.80 14.18 -10.57
C ARG A 8 -16.00 13.30 -10.85
N LEU A 9 -15.84 12.23 -11.65
CA LEU A 9 -16.94 11.28 -11.90
C LEU A 9 -17.46 10.66 -10.60
N TYR A 10 -16.60 10.35 -9.64
CA TYR A 10 -17.02 9.86 -8.32
C TYR A 10 -17.78 10.94 -7.53
N TRP A 11 -17.33 12.18 -7.58
CA TRP A 11 -17.99 13.31 -6.90
C TRP A 11 -19.37 13.60 -7.50
N ASP A 12 -19.50 13.49 -8.82
CA ASP A 12 -20.75 13.67 -9.57
C ASP A 12 -21.67 12.45 -9.48
N ARG A 13 -21.28 11.42 -8.72
CA ARG A 13 -21.99 10.14 -8.61
C ARG A 13 -22.28 9.48 -9.96
N ASN A 14 -21.37 9.64 -10.90
CA ASN A 14 -21.45 9.04 -12.22
C ASN A 14 -20.81 7.64 -12.20
N GLU A 15 -21.60 6.61 -12.53
CA GLU A 15 -21.17 5.20 -12.53
C GLU A 15 -19.99 4.93 -13.50
N GLN A 16 -19.76 5.79 -14.48
CA GLN A 16 -18.58 5.72 -15.35
C GLN A 16 -17.26 5.82 -14.56
N ALA A 17 -17.28 6.37 -13.34
CA ALA A 17 -16.15 6.40 -12.44
C ALA A 17 -15.57 5.01 -12.18
N ILE A 18 -16.45 4.03 -11.92
CA ILE A 18 -16.05 2.65 -11.63
C ILE A 18 -15.38 2.03 -12.86
N ARG A 19 -15.96 2.21 -14.03
CA ARG A 19 -15.41 1.70 -15.29
C ARG A 19 -14.04 2.33 -15.59
N ALA A 20 -13.93 3.65 -15.51
CA ALA A 20 -12.67 4.37 -15.75
C ALA A 20 -11.57 3.97 -14.74
N THR A 21 -11.96 3.73 -13.48
CA THR A 21 -11.05 3.22 -12.45
C THR A 21 -10.59 1.80 -12.78
N SER A 22 -11.51 0.93 -13.17
CA SER A 22 -11.19 -0.46 -13.54
C SER A 22 -10.24 -0.52 -14.74
N GLU A 23 -10.48 0.28 -15.78
CA GLU A 23 -9.63 0.33 -16.96
C GLU A 23 -8.20 0.82 -16.62
N LYS A 24 -8.06 1.81 -15.73
CA LYS A 24 -6.77 2.41 -15.41
C LYS A 24 -6.03 1.69 -14.28
N TYR A 25 -6.74 1.27 -13.24
CA TYR A 25 -6.16 0.78 -11.99
C TYR A 25 -6.56 -0.65 -11.61
N GLY A 26 -7.39 -1.32 -12.43
CA GLY A 26 -7.86 -2.67 -12.12
C GLY A 26 -6.74 -3.67 -11.95
N ARG A 27 -5.75 -3.65 -12.88
CA ARG A 27 -4.57 -4.51 -12.79
C ARG A 27 -3.75 -4.24 -11.54
N TYR A 28 -3.51 -2.96 -11.22
CA TYR A 28 -2.78 -2.54 -10.01
C TYR A 28 -3.46 -3.03 -8.72
N CYS A 29 -4.77 -2.81 -8.58
CA CYS A 29 -5.52 -3.29 -7.42
C CYS A 29 -5.54 -4.83 -7.35
N LYS A 30 -5.66 -5.50 -8.51
CA LYS A 30 -5.66 -6.96 -8.58
C LYS A 30 -4.31 -7.55 -8.15
N THR A 31 -3.20 -6.97 -8.58
CA THR A 31 -1.85 -7.38 -8.15
C THR A 31 -1.70 -7.27 -6.63
N ILE A 32 -2.09 -6.13 -6.04
CA ILE A 32 -2.07 -5.96 -4.59
C ILE A 32 -2.92 -7.04 -3.87
N ALA A 33 -4.14 -7.26 -4.33
CA ALA A 33 -5.05 -8.22 -3.72
C ALA A 33 -4.52 -9.65 -3.82
N LYS A 34 -4.03 -10.07 -5.00
CA LYS A 34 -3.45 -11.41 -5.23
C LYS A 34 -2.25 -11.70 -4.33
N ASN A 35 -1.37 -10.74 -4.17
CA ASN A 35 -0.17 -10.89 -3.36
C ASN A 35 -0.48 -11.06 -1.86
N ILE A 36 -1.66 -10.63 -1.42
CA ILE A 36 -2.10 -10.75 -0.03
C ILE A 36 -2.99 -11.99 0.16
N LEU A 37 -3.89 -12.27 -0.78
CA LEU A 37 -4.95 -13.26 -0.62
C LEU A 37 -4.60 -14.64 -1.20
N TYR A 38 -3.66 -14.70 -2.13
CA TYR A 38 -3.23 -15.94 -2.82
C TYR A 38 -4.36 -16.70 -3.55
N SER A 39 -5.53 -16.08 -3.70
CA SER A 39 -6.72 -16.61 -4.39
C SER A 39 -7.15 -15.63 -5.46
N GLU A 40 -7.36 -16.11 -6.68
CA GLU A 40 -7.83 -15.30 -7.81
C GLU A 40 -9.24 -14.75 -7.56
N GLU A 41 -10.14 -15.62 -7.09
CA GLU A 41 -11.54 -15.27 -6.80
C GLU A 41 -11.62 -14.22 -5.70
N ASP A 42 -10.88 -14.43 -4.59
CA ASP A 42 -10.84 -13.48 -3.48
C ASP A 42 -10.22 -12.15 -3.90
N ALA A 43 -9.23 -12.17 -4.78
CA ALA A 43 -8.61 -10.96 -5.31
C ALA A 43 -9.59 -10.17 -6.19
N GLU A 44 -10.36 -10.83 -7.04
CA GLU A 44 -11.38 -10.18 -7.87
C GLU A 44 -12.49 -9.56 -7.02
N GLU A 45 -12.98 -10.26 -6.01
CA GLU A 45 -13.95 -9.71 -5.08
C GLU A 45 -13.38 -8.50 -4.32
N CYS A 46 -12.14 -8.60 -3.83
CA CYS A 46 -11.46 -7.49 -3.16
C CYS A 46 -11.30 -6.25 -4.06
N VAL A 47 -11.07 -6.44 -5.35
CA VAL A 47 -11.01 -5.34 -6.33
C VAL A 47 -12.38 -4.69 -6.51
N ASN A 48 -13.45 -5.47 -6.61
CA ASN A 48 -14.82 -4.94 -6.69
C ASN A 48 -15.19 -4.17 -5.41
N ASP A 49 -14.85 -4.70 -4.24
CA ASP A 49 -15.03 -4.02 -2.96
C ASP A 49 -14.18 -2.73 -2.87
N THR A 50 -13.01 -2.69 -3.51
CA THR A 50 -12.19 -1.47 -3.61
C THR A 50 -12.92 -0.37 -4.36
N TYR A 51 -13.60 -0.69 -5.46
CA TYR A 51 -14.37 0.30 -6.22
C TYR A 51 -15.58 0.81 -5.42
N LEU A 52 -16.25 -0.07 -4.72
CA LEU A 52 -17.35 0.30 -3.81
C LEU A 52 -16.83 1.17 -2.65
N GLY A 53 -15.69 0.81 -2.08
CA GLY A 53 -15.03 1.61 -1.04
C GLY A 53 -14.65 3.01 -1.52
N ALA A 54 -14.11 3.12 -2.74
CA ALA A 54 -13.81 4.39 -3.38
C ALA A 54 -15.09 5.21 -3.64
N TRP A 55 -16.14 4.57 -4.14
CA TRP A 55 -17.45 5.19 -4.37
C TRP A 55 -18.03 5.79 -3.09
N ASN A 56 -17.93 5.10 -2.00
CA ASN A 56 -18.48 5.56 -0.71
C ASN A 56 -17.64 6.66 -0.06
N ALA A 57 -16.34 6.67 -0.27
CA ALA A 57 -15.41 7.58 0.41
C ALA A 57 -15.20 8.92 -0.33
N MET A 58 -15.26 8.94 -1.68
CA MET A 58 -14.88 10.14 -2.44
C MET A 58 -15.78 11.35 -2.28
N PRO A 59 -17.10 11.27 -2.07
CA PRO A 59 -17.91 12.48 -1.87
C PRO A 59 -17.53 13.30 -0.63
N SER A 60 -16.82 12.70 0.32
CA SER A 60 -16.32 13.39 1.52
C SER A 60 -14.80 13.57 1.52
N HIS A 61 -14.09 13.00 0.55
CA HIS A 61 -12.64 13.02 0.50
C HIS A 61 -12.13 13.14 -0.94
N TRP A 62 -11.35 14.19 -1.22
CA TRP A 62 -10.66 14.37 -2.50
C TRP A 62 -9.24 13.83 -2.36
N PRO A 63 -8.89 12.69 -2.97
CA PRO A 63 -7.54 12.14 -2.87
C PRO A 63 -6.54 12.94 -3.70
N GLU A 64 -5.38 13.26 -3.13
CA GLU A 64 -4.28 13.92 -3.86
C GLU A 64 -3.70 13.01 -4.95
N GLN A 65 -3.65 11.70 -4.69
CA GLN A 65 -3.18 10.67 -5.61
C GLN A 65 -4.15 9.49 -5.62
N LEU A 66 -4.82 9.30 -6.74
CA LEU A 66 -5.84 8.25 -6.88
C LEU A 66 -5.27 6.85 -6.72
N SER A 67 -4.08 6.57 -7.27
CA SER A 67 -3.40 5.28 -7.12
C SER A 67 -3.13 4.93 -5.65
N THR A 68 -2.58 5.88 -4.88
CA THR A 68 -2.31 5.69 -3.44
C THR A 68 -3.59 5.45 -2.65
N PHE A 69 -4.64 6.18 -2.98
CA PHE A 69 -5.95 6.05 -2.34
C PHE A 69 -6.58 4.67 -2.59
N LEU A 70 -6.62 4.24 -3.85
CA LEU A 70 -7.13 2.92 -4.22
C LEU A 70 -6.28 1.79 -3.61
N GLY A 71 -4.95 1.89 -3.70
CA GLY A 71 -4.05 0.93 -3.11
C GLY A 71 -4.23 0.78 -1.60
N LYS A 72 -4.50 1.87 -0.87
CA LYS A 72 -4.84 1.83 0.55
C LYS A 72 -6.13 1.07 0.81
N ILE A 73 -7.18 1.33 0.05
CA ILE A 73 -8.48 0.64 0.19
C ILE A 73 -8.28 -0.85 -0.06
N THR A 74 -7.63 -1.21 -1.19
CA THR A 74 -7.38 -2.59 -1.58
C THR A 74 -6.61 -3.35 -0.49
N ARG A 75 -5.50 -2.77 0.01
CA ARG A 75 -4.70 -3.39 1.07
C ARG A 75 -5.51 -3.61 2.34
N ASN A 76 -6.26 -2.61 2.77
CA ASN A 76 -7.08 -2.72 3.97
C ASN A 76 -8.13 -3.83 3.85
N LEU A 77 -8.80 -3.94 2.72
CA LEU A 77 -9.78 -4.99 2.44
C LEU A 77 -9.10 -6.38 2.40
N ALA A 78 -8.03 -6.50 1.62
CA ALA A 78 -7.30 -7.76 1.49
C ALA A 78 -6.74 -8.25 2.84
N PHE A 79 -6.14 -7.38 3.64
CA PHE A 79 -5.64 -7.76 4.96
C PHE A 79 -6.75 -8.07 5.97
N ASN A 80 -7.89 -7.40 5.91
CA ASN A 80 -9.03 -7.74 6.75
C ASN A 80 -9.54 -9.15 6.42
N ARG A 81 -9.69 -9.48 5.14
CA ARG A 81 -10.08 -10.81 4.67
C ARG A 81 -9.04 -11.87 5.07
N TYR A 82 -7.77 -11.62 4.80
CA TYR A 82 -6.68 -12.49 5.20
C TYR A 82 -6.63 -12.79 6.70
N ARG A 83 -6.87 -11.78 7.56
CA ARG A 83 -6.94 -11.96 9.02
C ARG A 83 -8.15 -12.79 9.43
N HIS A 84 -9.30 -12.56 8.80
CA HIS A 84 -10.51 -13.34 9.07
C HIS A 84 -10.29 -14.82 8.74
N ASP A 85 -9.64 -15.12 7.61
CA ASP A 85 -9.40 -16.49 7.17
C ASP A 85 -8.29 -17.20 7.98
N ARG A 86 -7.28 -16.44 8.43
CA ARG A 86 -6.20 -16.95 9.31
C ARG A 86 -6.50 -16.91 10.79
N ALA A 87 -7.50 -16.18 11.25
CA ALA A 87 -8.01 -16.39 12.62
C ALA A 87 -8.46 -17.85 12.83
N LYS A 88 -8.73 -18.56 11.72
CA LYS A 88 -8.95 -20.03 11.69
C LYS A 88 -7.67 -20.86 11.59
N LYS A 89 -6.49 -20.30 11.19
CA LYS A 89 -5.21 -21.03 11.04
C LYS A 89 -4.07 -20.15 11.57
N ARG A 90 -3.37 -20.58 12.60
CA ARG A 90 -2.32 -19.85 13.34
C ARG A 90 -1.11 -19.46 12.47
N GLY A 91 -0.64 -18.20 12.59
CA GLY A 91 0.76 -17.78 12.59
C GLY A 91 1.36 -17.40 11.23
N GLY A 92 1.36 -16.11 10.92
CA GLY A 92 2.25 -15.47 9.95
C GLY A 92 2.03 -13.95 10.03
N GLY A 93 3.10 -13.16 10.26
CA GLY A 93 2.96 -11.74 10.54
C GLY A 93 2.64 -10.90 9.30
N GLU A 94 1.77 -9.90 9.46
CA GLU A 94 1.42 -8.87 8.44
C GLU A 94 2.63 -8.30 7.67
N ILE A 95 3.79 -8.25 8.31
CA ILE A 95 5.01 -7.64 7.77
C ILE A 95 5.70 -8.52 6.76
N THR A 96 5.66 -9.83 6.93
CA THR A 96 6.22 -10.77 5.94
C THR A 96 5.49 -10.60 4.62
N LEU A 97 4.16 -10.48 4.65
CA LEU A 97 3.32 -10.26 3.47
C LEU A 97 3.59 -8.93 2.77
N VAL A 98 3.83 -7.85 3.54
CA VAL A 98 4.19 -6.55 2.96
C VAL A 98 5.55 -6.62 2.26
N LEU A 99 6.50 -7.37 2.82
CA LEU A 99 7.81 -7.55 2.21
C LEU A 99 7.74 -8.46 0.97
N ASP A 100 6.85 -9.45 0.97
CA ASP A 100 6.60 -10.31 -0.17
C ASP A 100 5.87 -9.52 -1.28
N GLU A 101 4.86 -8.71 -0.96
CA GLU A 101 4.20 -7.79 -1.91
C GLU A 101 5.21 -6.82 -2.56
N LEU A 102 6.15 -6.27 -1.77
CA LEU A 102 7.24 -5.46 -2.31
C LEU A 102 8.11 -6.22 -3.31
N ALA A 103 8.39 -7.49 -3.04
CA ALA A 103 9.19 -8.32 -3.94
C ALA A 103 8.43 -8.64 -5.24
N ASP A 104 7.11 -8.87 -5.15
CA ASP A 104 6.27 -9.26 -6.29
C ASP A 104 5.86 -8.07 -7.18
N CYS A 105 5.81 -6.84 -6.64
CA CYS A 105 5.65 -5.61 -7.45
C CYS A 105 6.76 -5.42 -8.50
N VAL A 106 7.84 -6.21 -8.40
CA VAL A 106 8.99 -6.21 -9.32
C VAL A 106 8.75 -7.06 -10.56
N SER A 107 7.81 -8.00 -10.54
CA SER A 107 7.69 -9.02 -11.58
C SER A 107 6.77 -8.65 -12.75
N ASP A 108 6.06 -7.51 -12.74
CA ASP A 108 5.12 -7.12 -13.78
C ASP A 108 5.72 -6.11 -14.79
N ASP A 109 6.06 -6.65 -15.94
CA ASP A 109 6.18 -6.10 -17.30
C ASP A 109 6.36 -4.59 -17.51
N ASN A 110 7.63 -4.13 -17.46
CA ASN A 110 8.20 -3.19 -18.46
C ASN A 110 9.74 -3.34 -18.46
N VAL A 111 10.28 -3.97 -19.47
CA VAL A 111 11.65 -4.54 -19.49
C VAL A 111 12.77 -3.49 -19.43
N GLU A 112 12.55 -2.22 -19.77
CA GLU A 112 13.62 -1.20 -19.82
C GLU A 112 13.68 -0.20 -18.65
N GLN A 113 12.60 -0.03 -17.89
CA GLN A 113 12.63 0.72 -16.60
C GLN A 113 12.86 -0.20 -15.39
N SER A 114 13.11 -1.50 -15.63
CA SER A 114 12.89 -2.54 -14.64
C SER A 114 14.09 -2.86 -13.75
N ILE A 115 15.34 -2.69 -14.19
CA ILE A 115 16.52 -3.13 -13.44
C ILE A 115 16.74 -2.21 -12.23
N ASP A 116 16.79 -0.91 -12.44
CA ASP A 116 17.01 0.07 -11.36
C ASP A 116 15.84 0.07 -10.36
N HIS A 117 14.61 -0.09 -10.86
CA HIS A 117 13.43 -0.14 -10.00
C HIS A 117 13.39 -1.42 -9.16
N GLN A 118 13.77 -2.57 -9.75
CA GLN A 118 13.88 -3.83 -9.02
C GLN A 118 14.96 -3.78 -7.95
N GLU A 119 16.12 -3.21 -8.26
CA GLU A 119 17.20 -3.05 -7.28
C GLU A 119 16.80 -2.12 -6.15
N LEU A 120 16.10 -1.02 -6.45
CA LEU A 120 15.56 -0.11 -5.46
C LEU A 120 14.59 -0.82 -4.50
N ILE A 121 13.66 -1.60 -5.02
CA ILE A 121 12.69 -2.33 -4.19
C ILE A 121 13.39 -3.37 -3.32
N LYS A 122 14.34 -4.11 -3.88
CA LYS A 122 15.16 -5.06 -3.10
C LYS A 122 15.93 -4.34 -1.98
N ALA A 123 16.52 -3.18 -2.27
CA ALA A 123 17.24 -2.38 -1.29
C ALA A 123 16.31 -1.87 -0.18
N VAL A 124 15.12 -1.36 -0.51
CA VAL A 124 14.11 -0.96 0.48
C VAL A 124 13.66 -2.15 1.34
N GLY A 125 13.41 -3.30 0.74
CA GLY A 125 13.07 -4.52 1.45
C GLY A 125 14.18 -4.97 2.43
N LEU A 126 15.44 -4.90 2.00
CA LEU A 126 16.59 -5.21 2.84
C LEU A 126 16.71 -4.23 4.03
N PHE A 127 16.54 -2.94 3.77
CA PHE A 127 16.53 -1.91 4.81
C PHE A 127 15.44 -2.19 5.86
N LEU A 128 14.21 -2.46 5.42
CA LEU A 128 13.09 -2.74 6.31
C LEU A 128 13.31 -3.99 7.16
N ARG A 129 13.90 -5.05 6.59
CA ARG A 129 14.25 -6.27 7.34
C ARG A 129 15.30 -5.98 8.42
N GLY A 130 16.24 -5.07 8.19
CA GLY A 130 17.27 -4.66 9.14
C GLY A 130 16.75 -3.77 10.28
N LEU A 131 15.55 -3.20 10.18
CA LEU A 131 15.00 -2.35 11.23
C LEU A 131 14.48 -3.18 12.44
N PRO A 132 14.64 -2.65 13.67
CA PRO A 132 13.91 -3.18 14.83
C PRO A 132 12.40 -3.22 14.57
N ALA A 133 11.74 -4.30 15.01
CA ALA A 133 10.33 -4.58 14.70
C ALA A 133 9.39 -3.38 14.94
N GLY A 134 9.54 -2.67 16.06
CA GLY A 134 8.69 -1.51 16.36
C GLY A 134 8.83 -0.37 15.35
N LYS A 135 10.07 -0.04 14.93
CA LYS A 135 10.32 1.02 13.92
C LYS A 135 9.81 0.59 12.55
N ARG A 136 10.11 -0.65 12.15
CA ARG A 136 9.63 -1.23 10.90
C ARG A 136 8.11 -1.19 10.81
N ASN A 137 7.42 -1.64 11.85
CA ASN A 137 5.96 -1.67 11.89
C ASN A 137 5.35 -0.26 11.79
N MET A 138 5.89 0.73 12.49
CA MET A 138 5.45 2.12 12.39
C MET A 138 5.67 2.67 10.98
N PHE A 139 6.83 2.35 10.37
CA PHE A 139 7.16 2.79 9.02
C PHE A 139 6.21 2.19 7.97
N VAL A 140 6.02 0.86 7.99
CA VAL A 140 5.09 0.15 7.12
C VAL A 140 3.67 0.69 7.28
N ARG A 141 3.19 0.87 8.51
CA ARG A 141 1.86 1.45 8.74
C ARG A 141 1.70 2.83 8.13
N ARG A 142 2.70 3.69 8.25
CA ARG A 142 2.62 5.04 7.70
C ARG A 142 2.67 5.08 6.20
N TYR A 143 3.61 4.34 5.58
CA TYR A 143 3.90 4.49 4.15
C TYR A 143 3.24 3.42 3.27
N TRP A 144 2.93 2.26 3.82
CA TRP A 144 2.27 1.19 3.09
C TRP A 144 0.75 1.19 3.30
N TYR A 145 0.32 1.32 4.55
CA TYR A 145 -1.11 1.39 4.89
C TYR A 145 -1.66 2.83 4.90
N ALA A 146 -0.80 3.83 4.76
CA ALA A 146 -1.14 5.25 4.86
C ALA A 146 -1.90 5.61 6.15
N ASP A 147 -1.61 4.91 7.27
CA ASP A 147 -2.24 5.21 8.55
C ASP A 147 -1.80 6.60 9.02
N PRO A 148 -2.71 7.43 9.56
CA PRO A 148 -2.35 8.69 10.18
C PRO A 148 -1.51 8.47 11.44
N VAL A 149 -0.62 9.43 11.74
CA VAL A 149 0.27 9.34 12.91
C VAL A 149 -0.51 9.15 14.21
N SER A 150 -1.69 9.75 14.32
CA SER A 150 -2.59 9.60 15.46
C SER A 150 -3.04 8.15 15.70
N GLU A 151 -3.41 7.44 14.64
CA GLU A 151 -3.81 6.03 14.72
C GLU A 151 -2.64 5.11 15.06
N ILE A 152 -1.45 5.39 14.48
CA ILE A 152 -0.22 4.66 14.81
C ILE A 152 0.11 4.87 16.29
N ALA A 153 0.05 6.11 16.78
CA ALA A 153 0.32 6.44 18.17
C ALA A 153 -0.63 5.72 19.14
N LYS A 154 -1.94 5.74 18.82
CA LYS A 154 -2.98 5.03 19.59
C LYS A 154 -2.72 3.52 19.61
N LYS A 155 -2.41 2.91 18.45
CA LYS A 155 -2.16 1.46 18.33
C LYS A 155 -0.98 0.98 19.17
N TYR A 156 0.07 1.79 19.24
CA TYR A 156 1.29 1.43 20.01
C TYR A 156 1.34 2.01 21.42
N GLY A 157 0.33 2.77 21.85
CA GLY A 157 0.29 3.38 23.18
C GLY A 157 1.39 4.41 23.42
N ILE A 158 1.81 5.15 22.39
CA ILE A 158 2.90 6.15 22.44
C ILE A 158 2.43 7.51 21.95
N LEU A 159 3.20 8.56 22.27
CA LEU A 159 2.87 9.93 21.85
C LEU A 159 3.05 10.10 20.33
N GLN A 160 2.19 10.90 19.69
CA GLN A 160 2.29 11.22 18.25
C GLN A 160 3.64 11.84 17.89
N GLY A 161 4.20 12.69 18.76
CA GLY A 161 5.53 13.25 18.58
C GLY A 161 6.64 12.20 18.53
N THR A 162 6.50 11.10 19.28
CA THR A 162 7.43 9.97 19.26
C THR A 162 7.34 9.23 17.92
N VAL A 163 6.12 8.99 17.43
CA VAL A 163 5.91 8.38 16.11
C VAL A 163 6.54 9.26 15.01
N SER A 164 6.23 10.56 15.00
CA SER A 164 6.74 11.51 14.00
C SER A 164 8.27 11.55 13.97
N LYS A 165 8.91 11.66 15.13
CA LYS A 165 10.38 11.64 15.24
C LYS A 165 10.99 10.32 14.80
N THR A 166 10.34 9.19 15.11
CA THR A 166 10.79 7.86 14.68
C THR A 166 10.71 7.72 13.17
N LEU A 167 9.59 8.14 12.57
CA LEU A 167 9.41 8.12 11.11
C LEU A 167 10.40 9.02 10.40
N GLU A 168 10.65 10.23 10.91
CA GLU A 168 11.63 11.16 10.36
C GLU A 168 13.05 10.57 10.37
N ARG A 169 13.47 10.03 11.51
CA ARG A 169 14.78 9.38 11.64
C ARG A 169 14.91 8.18 10.70
N THR A 170 13.87 7.37 10.60
CA THR A 170 13.87 6.19 9.71
C THR A 170 13.94 6.59 8.24
N ARG A 171 13.26 7.66 7.82
CA ARG A 171 13.40 8.20 6.46
C ARG A 171 14.83 8.68 6.16
N LYS A 172 15.44 9.41 7.09
CA LYS A 172 16.83 9.85 6.95
C LYS A 172 17.80 8.66 6.81
N GLN A 173 17.60 7.62 7.61
CA GLN A 173 18.37 6.38 7.53
C GLN A 173 18.16 5.66 6.19
N LEU A 174 16.91 5.57 5.71
CA LEU A 174 16.60 4.98 4.41
C LEU A 174 17.28 5.76 3.28
N LYS A 175 17.17 7.09 3.30
CA LYS A 175 17.82 7.92 2.29
C LYS A 175 19.33 7.67 2.25
N LEU A 176 20.00 7.71 3.39
CA LEU A 176 21.43 7.43 3.48
C LEU A 176 21.77 6.02 2.96
N PHE A 177 21.04 5.02 3.40
CA PHE A 177 21.20 3.62 2.99
C PHE A 177 21.08 3.43 1.47
N LEU A 178 20.14 4.14 0.82
CA LEU A 178 19.93 4.08 -0.62
C LEU A 178 21.03 4.86 -1.37
N THR A 179 21.42 6.05 -0.88
CA THR A 179 22.50 6.83 -1.47
C THR A 179 23.84 6.08 -1.43
N GLU A 180 24.17 5.40 -0.33
CA GLU A 180 25.36 4.55 -0.21
C GLU A 180 25.38 3.38 -1.20
N ARG A 181 24.25 3.01 -1.76
CA ARG A 181 24.08 1.97 -2.80
C ARG A 181 23.96 2.53 -4.22
N GLY A 182 24.20 3.83 -4.37
CA GLY A 182 24.23 4.48 -5.68
C GLY A 182 22.88 4.93 -6.21
N PHE A 183 21.82 4.89 -5.40
CA PHE A 183 20.52 5.45 -5.80
C PHE A 183 20.51 6.97 -5.64
N GLU A 184 20.22 7.69 -6.72
CA GLU A 184 19.94 9.13 -6.70
C GLU A 184 18.50 9.38 -6.24
N LEU A 185 18.30 10.21 -5.17
CA LEU A 185 17.01 10.44 -4.49
C LEU A 185 16.68 11.92 -4.38
#